data_2f5e6aef9e46ce4a77183956f79cda4e
#
_entry.id   2f5e6aef9e46ce4a77183956f79cda4e
#
_cell.length_a   1.000
_cell.length_b   1.000
_cell.length_c   1.000
_cell.angle_alpha   90.00
_cell.angle_beta   90.00
_cell.angle_gamma   90.00
#
_symmetry.space_group_name_H-M   'P 1'
#
loop_
_entity.id
_entity.type
_entity.pdbx_description
1 polymer ?
#
loop_
_entity_poly.entity_id
_entity_poly.type
_entity_poly.pdbx_seq_one_letter_code
_entity_poly.pdbx_strand_id
1 'polypeptide(L)'
;MLKRKVYQELLKWKENTEGKALYIIGARQIGKTTLIREFGKNEYEHFAEINFVTDEKAADIFKDKLTAEAIITNLTAYLQKPLEPGKTLILFDEVQECPAVRSAIKFLVEDGRFDYIESGSLLGVRYKKVKSYPVGFEQILPMYPLDFEEYLWANGVQDKTLKYLKTCYDRKEKVSDSVHETLCKLFYSYLVVGGMPETVQIYIDTHDIAKVVQNQRSILDLYRLDIAKYAEKSDKLKIKAIFDSIPAQLNEKNRRFKLNSINASARHIRYEDSFNWLADAGVALPCYNVTEPQAPLQISEKRNLFKLYMNDVGLLCASCMENIQFDLLMGNVEINMGSILENAFAQNLKSNGFELHYYDSKKIGKLDFVLQKGLHTELVEIKSGNDFKKHLAMDHAMKVEQWEFEQSIVFSKSNIEKEADVLYLPWYMILFFMQEKEPEKMIYEIDLSGL
;
A
#
# COMPACT_ATOMS: atom_id res chain seq x y z
N MET A 1 1.04 -16.47 -12.70
CA MET A 1 1.20 -15.20 -11.97
C MET A 1 0.32 -15.21 -10.73
N LEU A 2 0.74 -14.51 -9.65
CA LEU A 2 -0.09 -14.33 -8.46
C LEU A 2 -1.31 -13.44 -8.79
N LYS A 3 -2.51 -13.85 -8.35
CA LYS A 3 -3.75 -13.06 -8.54
C LYS A 3 -3.66 -11.75 -7.73
N ARG A 4 -4.00 -10.62 -8.36
CA ARG A 4 -3.92 -9.27 -7.75
C ARG A 4 -5.26 -8.54 -7.86
N LYS A 5 -5.68 -7.88 -6.78
CA LYS A 5 -6.90 -7.04 -6.76
C LYS A 5 -6.82 -5.91 -7.79
N VAL A 6 -5.65 -5.32 -7.93
CA VAL A 6 -5.40 -4.20 -8.86
C VAL A 6 -5.64 -4.56 -10.33
N TYR A 7 -5.64 -5.85 -10.70
CA TYR A 7 -6.00 -6.28 -12.07
C TYR A 7 -7.44 -5.88 -12.43
N GLN A 8 -8.35 -5.91 -11.47
CA GLN A 8 -9.74 -5.48 -11.68
C GLN A 8 -9.84 -3.97 -11.92
N GLU A 9 -8.97 -3.18 -11.31
CA GLU A 9 -8.92 -1.74 -11.57
C GLU A 9 -8.37 -1.43 -12.97
N LEU A 10 -7.44 -2.27 -13.47
CA LEU A 10 -6.98 -2.18 -14.87
C LEU A 10 -8.09 -2.49 -15.86
N LEU A 11 -8.93 -3.50 -15.60
CA LEU A 11 -10.09 -3.83 -16.44
C LEU A 11 -11.09 -2.67 -16.46
N LYS A 12 -11.42 -2.10 -15.31
CA LYS A 12 -12.31 -0.93 -15.21
C LYS A 12 -11.74 0.28 -15.96
N TRP A 13 -10.44 0.54 -15.82
CA TRP A 13 -9.78 1.61 -16.54
C TRP A 13 -9.91 1.41 -18.05
N LYS A 14 -9.68 0.20 -18.55
CA LYS A 14 -9.82 -0.12 -19.98
C LYS A 14 -11.25 0.10 -20.50
N GLU A 15 -12.27 -0.27 -19.70
CA GLU A 15 -13.68 -0.10 -20.05
C GLU A 15 -14.13 1.37 -20.04
N ASN A 16 -13.58 2.18 -19.14
CA ASN A 16 -13.98 3.56 -18.86
C ASN A 16 -12.86 4.56 -19.20
N THR A 17 -12.11 4.32 -20.28
CA THR A 17 -11.05 5.27 -20.69
C THR A 17 -11.66 6.61 -21.07
N GLU A 18 -11.90 7.50 -20.14
CA GLU A 18 -12.18 8.92 -20.39
C GLU A 18 -11.02 9.60 -21.15
N GLY A 19 -10.31 8.84 -21.98
CA GLY A 19 -9.12 9.28 -22.70
C GLY A 19 -7.93 9.61 -21.78
N LYS A 20 -7.75 8.90 -20.66
CA LYS A 20 -6.64 9.14 -19.72
C LYS A 20 -5.64 7.99 -19.73
N ALA A 21 -4.36 8.31 -19.72
CA ALA A 21 -3.32 7.32 -19.44
C ALA A 21 -3.39 6.84 -17.99
N LEU A 22 -2.92 5.63 -17.71
CA LEU A 22 -2.82 5.10 -16.37
C LEU A 22 -1.38 5.15 -15.88
N TYR A 23 -1.13 5.79 -14.73
CA TYR A 23 0.18 5.77 -14.09
C TYR A 23 0.19 4.89 -12.85
N ILE A 24 0.82 3.71 -12.96
CA ILE A 24 0.94 2.75 -11.86
C ILE A 24 2.18 3.05 -11.04
N ILE A 25 1.96 3.47 -9.80
CA ILE A 25 3.00 3.85 -8.84
C ILE A 25 3.14 2.85 -7.71
N GLY A 26 4.31 2.78 -7.11
CA GLY A 26 4.56 1.98 -5.90
C GLY A 26 6.02 1.56 -5.79
N ALA A 27 6.36 0.90 -4.68
CA ALA A 27 7.72 0.46 -4.39
C ALA A 27 8.29 -0.45 -5.49
N ARG A 28 9.60 -0.62 -5.51
CA ARG A 28 10.24 -1.64 -6.34
C ARG A 28 9.89 -3.04 -5.86
N GLN A 29 9.98 -4.02 -6.75
CA GLN A 29 9.77 -5.45 -6.47
C GLN A 29 8.32 -5.84 -6.09
N ILE A 30 7.32 -4.95 -6.22
CA ILE A 30 5.90 -5.27 -5.96
C ILE A 30 5.16 -5.83 -7.17
N GLY A 31 5.86 -6.04 -8.30
CA GLY A 31 5.31 -6.73 -9.48
C GLY A 31 4.58 -5.85 -10.49
N LYS A 32 4.78 -4.51 -10.50
CA LYS A 32 4.14 -3.57 -11.45
C LYS A 32 4.29 -4.01 -12.91
N THR A 33 5.52 -4.09 -13.40
CA THR A 33 5.83 -4.44 -14.79
C THR A 33 5.27 -5.80 -15.17
N THR A 34 5.36 -6.80 -14.29
CA THR A 34 4.82 -8.15 -14.52
C THR A 34 3.30 -8.13 -14.70
N LEU A 35 2.59 -7.39 -13.84
CA LEU A 35 1.15 -7.23 -13.92
C LEU A 35 0.71 -6.54 -15.22
N ILE A 36 1.39 -5.46 -15.60
CA ILE A 36 1.06 -4.69 -16.82
C ILE A 36 1.33 -5.52 -18.07
N ARG A 37 2.43 -6.27 -18.11
CA ARG A 37 2.75 -7.20 -19.21
C ARG A 37 1.69 -8.27 -19.39
N GLU A 38 1.20 -8.83 -18.27
CA GLU A 38 0.13 -9.83 -18.33
C GLU A 38 -1.19 -9.20 -18.79
N PHE A 39 -1.54 -8.05 -18.23
CA PHE A 39 -2.72 -7.30 -18.65
C PHE A 39 -2.66 -6.95 -20.14
N GLY A 40 -1.54 -6.42 -20.63
CA GLY A 40 -1.36 -6.08 -22.04
C GLY A 40 -1.49 -7.28 -22.98
N LYS A 41 -0.97 -8.45 -22.56
CA LYS A 41 -1.05 -9.68 -23.36
C LYS A 41 -2.43 -10.33 -23.37
N ASN A 42 -3.19 -10.18 -22.28
CA ASN A 42 -4.49 -10.81 -22.15
C ASN A 42 -5.61 -9.95 -22.72
N GLU A 43 -5.47 -8.64 -22.61
CA GLU A 43 -6.57 -7.70 -22.86
C GLU A 43 -6.44 -6.91 -24.17
N TYR A 44 -5.29 -6.96 -24.83
CA TYR A 44 -5.04 -6.26 -26.10
C TYR A 44 -4.52 -7.19 -27.19
N GLU A 45 -4.84 -6.88 -28.45
CA GLU A 45 -4.29 -7.62 -29.61
C GLU A 45 -2.79 -7.38 -29.76
N HIS A 46 -2.34 -6.17 -29.44
CA HIS A 46 -0.94 -5.75 -29.52
C HIS A 46 -0.47 -5.11 -28.22
N PHE A 47 0.71 -5.48 -27.80
CA PHE A 47 1.38 -4.91 -26.63
C PHE A 47 2.78 -4.44 -26.99
N ALA A 48 3.05 -3.17 -26.73
CA ALA A 48 4.34 -2.54 -26.91
C ALA A 48 4.89 -2.05 -25.57
N GLU A 49 6.17 -2.28 -25.33
CA GLU A 49 6.83 -1.91 -24.07
C GLU A 49 8.14 -1.20 -24.37
N ILE A 50 8.38 -0.10 -23.65
CA ILE A 50 9.66 0.59 -23.54
C ILE A 50 10.03 0.70 -22.08
N ASN A 51 11.18 0.13 -21.70
CA ASN A 51 11.73 0.25 -20.36
C ASN A 51 12.96 1.16 -20.38
N PHE A 52 12.85 2.33 -19.78
CA PHE A 52 13.90 3.37 -19.83
C PHE A 52 15.15 3.07 -18.98
N VAL A 53 15.15 2.02 -18.18
CA VAL A 53 16.35 1.53 -17.46
C VAL A 53 17.19 0.63 -18.36
N THR A 54 16.54 -0.28 -19.09
CA THR A 54 17.24 -1.25 -19.95
C THR A 54 17.52 -0.71 -21.32
N ASP A 55 16.81 0.34 -21.74
CA ASP A 55 16.86 0.93 -23.07
C ASP A 55 16.98 2.46 -23.00
N GLU A 56 18.16 2.92 -22.62
CA GLU A 56 18.44 4.34 -22.48
C GLU A 56 18.27 5.13 -23.79
N LYS A 57 18.49 4.47 -24.97
CA LYS A 57 18.34 5.10 -26.30
C LYS A 57 16.90 5.44 -26.63
N ALA A 58 15.95 4.72 -26.06
CA ALA A 58 14.52 5.01 -26.28
C ALA A 58 14.13 6.40 -25.76
N ALA A 59 14.89 6.98 -24.83
CA ALA A 59 14.68 8.36 -24.37
C ALA A 59 14.87 9.39 -25.50
N ASP A 60 15.60 9.06 -26.58
CA ASP A 60 15.82 9.95 -27.72
C ASP A 60 14.52 10.23 -28.49
N ILE A 61 13.55 9.32 -28.45
CA ILE A 61 12.21 9.49 -29.04
C ILE A 61 11.51 10.76 -28.50
N PHE A 62 11.81 11.14 -27.26
CA PHE A 62 11.17 12.25 -26.54
C PHE A 62 12.03 13.51 -26.44
N LYS A 63 13.17 13.59 -27.14
CA LYS A 63 14.09 14.74 -27.06
C LYS A 63 13.70 15.93 -27.95
N ASP A 64 13.11 15.64 -29.11
CA ASP A 64 12.82 16.66 -30.12
C ASP A 64 11.42 17.26 -29.98
N LYS A 65 10.60 17.23 -31.05
CA LYS A 65 9.23 17.74 -31.04
C LYS A 65 8.31 16.80 -30.29
N LEU A 66 7.74 17.25 -29.16
CA LEU A 66 6.75 16.51 -28.38
C LEU A 66 5.34 16.61 -29.02
N THR A 67 5.22 16.28 -30.32
CA THR A 67 3.91 16.11 -30.97
C THR A 67 3.58 14.63 -31.06
N ALA A 68 2.30 14.26 -30.91
CA ALA A 68 1.87 12.86 -30.97
C ALA A 68 2.36 12.17 -32.25
N GLU A 69 2.21 12.83 -33.43
CA GLU A 69 2.62 12.29 -34.71
C GLU A 69 4.12 11.97 -34.78
N ALA A 70 4.99 12.89 -34.29
CA ALA A 70 6.43 12.66 -34.29
C ALA A 70 6.81 11.53 -33.32
N ILE A 71 6.22 11.52 -32.12
CA ILE A 71 6.49 10.48 -31.14
C ILE A 71 6.04 9.10 -31.66
N ILE A 72 4.83 8.98 -32.19
CA ILE A 72 4.29 7.70 -32.67
C ILE A 72 5.08 7.20 -33.91
N THR A 73 5.49 8.09 -34.79
CA THR A 73 6.37 7.73 -35.92
C THR A 73 7.70 7.17 -35.41
N ASN A 74 8.32 7.86 -34.45
CA ASN A 74 9.58 7.41 -33.84
C ASN A 74 9.41 6.10 -33.08
N LEU A 75 8.31 5.94 -32.33
CA LEU A 75 7.97 4.70 -31.62
C LEU A 75 7.82 3.52 -32.60
N THR A 76 7.08 3.71 -33.66
CA THR A 76 6.87 2.66 -34.71
C THR A 76 8.19 2.25 -35.32
N ALA A 77 9.02 3.23 -35.71
CA ALA A 77 10.33 2.97 -36.29
C ALA A 77 11.27 2.27 -35.30
N TYR A 78 11.23 2.68 -34.03
CA TYR A 78 12.06 2.13 -32.98
C TYR A 78 11.67 0.68 -32.61
N LEU A 79 10.39 0.43 -32.37
CA LEU A 79 9.88 -0.87 -31.98
C LEU A 79 9.89 -1.91 -33.14
N GLN A 80 9.92 -1.44 -34.37
CA GLN A 80 9.82 -2.30 -35.60
C GLN A 80 8.64 -3.27 -35.53
N LYS A 81 7.54 -2.82 -34.94
CA LYS A 81 6.28 -3.57 -34.78
C LYS A 81 5.12 -2.70 -35.24
N PRO A 82 4.09 -3.30 -35.85
CA PRO A 82 2.88 -2.57 -36.16
C PRO A 82 2.21 -2.11 -34.86
N LEU A 83 1.83 -0.83 -34.83
CA LEU A 83 1.00 -0.24 -33.77
C LEU A 83 -0.37 0.01 -34.40
N GLU A 84 -1.36 -0.82 -34.07
CA GLU A 84 -2.72 -0.69 -34.60
C GLU A 84 -3.57 0.19 -33.66
N PRO A 85 -4.14 1.30 -34.18
CA PRO A 85 -5.02 2.17 -33.41
C PRO A 85 -6.21 1.42 -32.80
N GLY A 86 -6.52 1.71 -31.54
CA GLY A 86 -7.61 1.10 -30.79
C GLY A 86 -7.36 -0.36 -30.33
N LYS A 87 -6.22 -0.98 -30.71
CA LYS A 87 -5.90 -2.37 -30.41
C LYS A 87 -4.59 -2.56 -29.65
N THR A 88 -3.83 -1.50 -29.50
CA THR A 88 -2.47 -1.54 -28.94
C THR A 88 -2.43 -0.85 -27.58
N LEU A 89 -1.90 -1.56 -26.58
CA LEU A 89 -1.45 -0.97 -25.31
C LEU A 89 0.03 -0.65 -25.39
N ILE A 90 0.42 0.57 -25.05
CA ILE A 90 1.81 1.01 -24.94
C ILE A 90 2.19 1.20 -23.48
N LEU A 91 3.19 0.46 -23.01
CA LEU A 91 3.77 0.59 -21.69
C LEU A 91 5.06 1.42 -21.74
N PHE A 92 5.09 2.50 -20.99
CA PHE A 92 6.30 3.24 -20.64
C PHE A 92 6.73 2.85 -19.22
N ASP A 93 7.73 1.97 -19.14
CA ASP A 93 8.18 1.42 -17.87
C ASP A 93 9.38 2.21 -17.31
N GLU A 94 9.42 2.41 -15.99
CA GLU A 94 10.46 3.15 -15.26
C GLU A 94 10.60 4.61 -15.75
N VAL A 95 9.45 5.30 -15.91
CA VAL A 95 9.37 6.68 -16.48
C VAL A 95 10.18 7.72 -15.73
N GLN A 96 10.61 7.46 -14.48
CA GLN A 96 11.50 8.35 -13.75
C GLN A 96 12.89 8.49 -14.40
N GLU A 97 13.30 7.54 -15.23
CA GLU A 97 14.55 7.63 -16.00
C GLU A 97 14.40 8.50 -17.26
N CYS A 98 13.14 8.72 -17.73
CA CYS A 98 12.84 9.59 -18.88
C CYS A 98 11.70 10.59 -18.56
N PRO A 99 11.95 11.68 -17.81
CA PRO A 99 10.93 12.64 -17.43
C PRO A 99 10.22 13.33 -18.61
N ALA A 100 10.80 13.29 -19.82
CA ALA A 100 10.20 13.85 -21.02
C ALA A 100 8.91 13.11 -21.44
N VAL A 101 8.81 11.80 -21.16
CA VAL A 101 7.59 11.00 -21.36
C VAL A 101 6.42 11.61 -20.61
N ARG A 102 6.62 11.98 -19.35
CA ARG A 102 5.60 12.60 -18.50
C ARG A 102 5.05 13.90 -19.11
N SER A 103 5.88 14.64 -19.83
CA SER A 103 5.42 15.85 -20.55
C SER A 103 4.76 15.52 -21.88
N ALA A 104 5.11 14.38 -22.48
CA ALA A 104 4.59 13.94 -23.77
C ALA A 104 3.23 13.27 -23.68
N ILE A 105 2.91 12.63 -22.54
CA ILE A 105 1.71 11.81 -22.36
C ILE A 105 0.43 12.59 -22.69
N LYS A 106 0.37 13.88 -22.34
CA LYS A 106 -0.74 14.76 -22.71
C LYS A 106 -1.06 14.71 -24.19
N PHE A 107 -0.05 14.89 -25.05
CA PHE A 107 -0.24 14.93 -26.50
C PHE A 107 -0.61 13.55 -27.07
N LEU A 108 -0.08 12.49 -26.47
CA LEU A 108 -0.39 11.12 -26.85
C LEU A 108 -1.83 10.74 -26.49
N VAL A 109 -2.31 11.17 -25.34
CA VAL A 109 -3.69 10.96 -24.90
C VAL A 109 -4.67 11.80 -25.72
N GLU A 110 -4.36 13.08 -26.02
CA GLU A 110 -5.17 13.94 -26.91
C GLU A 110 -5.30 13.37 -28.33
N ASP A 111 -4.28 12.65 -28.83
CA ASP A 111 -4.30 11.98 -30.12
C ASP A 111 -5.29 10.79 -30.16
N GLY A 112 -5.44 10.06 -29.05
CA GLY A 112 -6.46 9.03 -28.88
C GLY A 112 -6.30 7.74 -29.67
N ARG A 113 -5.18 7.53 -30.37
CA ARG A 113 -4.97 6.30 -31.17
C ARG A 113 -4.68 5.07 -30.33
N PHE A 114 -4.04 5.21 -29.18
CA PHE A 114 -3.55 4.11 -28.35
C PHE A 114 -3.88 4.33 -26.87
N ASP A 115 -3.92 3.24 -26.13
CA ASP A 115 -3.97 3.28 -24.68
C ASP A 115 -2.55 3.26 -24.12
N TYR A 116 -2.32 4.03 -23.04
CA TYR A 116 -1.01 4.20 -22.44
C TYR A 116 -1.03 3.86 -20.97
N ILE A 117 -0.08 3.01 -20.54
CA ILE A 117 0.23 2.80 -19.13
C ILE A 117 1.66 3.25 -18.89
N GLU A 118 1.84 4.06 -17.87
CA GLU A 118 3.15 4.43 -17.32
C GLU A 118 3.39 3.65 -16.02
N SER A 119 4.62 3.22 -15.78
CA SER A 119 5.00 2.65 -14.50
C SER A 119 6.26 3.29 -13.96
N GLY A 120 6.34 3.37 -12.64
CA GLY A 120 7.52 3.91 -11.96
C GLY A 120 7.32 4.11 -10.47
N SER A 121 8.35 4.61 -9.81
CA SER A 121 8.24 5.12 -8.44
C SER A 121 7.86 6.61 -8.46
N LEU A 122 7.08 7.06 -7.48
CA LEU A 122 6.78 8.50 -7.31
C LEU A 122 8.02 9.36 -7.13
N LEU A 123 9.14 8.77 -6.73
CA LEU A 123 10.41 9.45 -6.50
C LEU A 123 10.93 10.23 -7.71
N GLY A 124 10.81 9.64 -8.90
CA GLY A 124 11.29 10.29 -10.11
C GLY A 124 10.43 11.47 -10.56
N VAL A 125 9.16 11.49 -10.15
CA VAL A 125 8.18 12.46 -10.60
C VAL A 125 8.23 13.75 -9.77
N ARG A 126 8.30 13.65 -8.44
CA ARG A 126 8.28 14.84 -7.58
C ARG A 126 9.61 15.58 -7.52
N TYR A 127 10.74 14.89 -7.70
CA TYR A 127 12.06 15.43 -7.42
C TYR A 127 12.95 15.70 -8.64
N LYS A 128 12.55 15.28 -9.86
CA LYS A 128 13.32 15.54 -11.09
C LYS A 128 12.46 16.23 -12.16
N LYS A 129 12.90 17.43 -12.52
CA LYS A 129 12.70 18.27 -13.73
C LYS A 129 11.63 17.80 -14.75
N VAL A 130 10.43 17.48 -14.32
CA VAL A 130 9.29 17.37 -15.22
C VAL A 130 8.89 18.78 -15.63
N LYS A 131 8.97 19.13 -16.90
CA LYS A 131 8.66 20.47 -17.41
C LYS A 131 7.17 20.81 -17.28
N SER A 132 6.29 19.81 -17.36
CA SER A 132 4.85 19.94 -17.21
C SER A 132 4.25 18.63 -16.75
N TYR A 133 3.43 18.65 -15.72
CA TYR A 133 2.67 17.47 -15.30
C TYR A 133 1.42 17.34 -16.17
N PRO A 134 1.02 16.12 -16.58
CA PRO A 134 -0.15 15.89 -17.41
C PRO A 134 -1.45 15.91 -16.59
N VAL A 135 -1.70 17.02 -15.91
CA VAL A 135 -2.92 17.20 -15.10
C VAL A 135 -4.15 17.04 -15.98
N GLY A 136 -5.06 16.15 -15.60
CA GLY A 136 -6.28 15.84 -16.35
C GLY A 136 -6.12 14.78 -17.46
N PHE A 137 -4.90 14.37 -17.81
CA PHE A 137 -4.62 13.40 -18.86
C PHE A 137 -4.15 12.04 -18.34
N GLU A 138 -3.99 11.90 -17.03
CA GLU A 138 -3.61 10.64 -16.41
C GLU A 138 -4.44 10.38 -15.15
N GLN A 139 -4.58 9.09 -14.85
CA GLN A 139 -5.10 8.58 -13.59
C GLN A 139 -3.97 7.85 -12.85
N ILE A 140 -3.80 8.16 -11.57
CA ILE A 140 -2.78 7.51 -10.74
C ILE A 140 -3.41 6.30 -10.06
N LEU A 141 -2.74 5.15 -10.18
CA LEU A 141 -3.13 3.91 -9.52
C LEU A 141 -1.99 3.43 -8.62
N PRO A 142 -2.13 3.56 -7.28
CA PRO A 142 -1.13 3.04 -6.37
C PRO A 142 -1.21 1.51 -6.28
N MET A 143 -0.05 0.87 -6.30
CA MET A 143 0.11 -0.57 -6.12
C MET A 143 0.96 -0.84 -4.88
N TYR A 144 0.54 -1.83 -4.09
CA TYR A 144 1.18 -2.22 -2.83
C TYR A 144 1.66 -3.68 -2.89
N PRO A 145 2.51 -4.16 -1.95
CA PRO A 145 2.71 -5.59 -1.74
C PRO A 145 1.37 -6.32 -1.57
N LEU A 146 1.36 -7.64 -1.71
CA LEU A 146 0.13 -8.43 -1.51
C LEU A 146 -0.45 -8.15 -0.11
N ASP A 147 -1.74 -7.88 -0.06
CA ASP A 147 -2.47 -7.89 1.19
C ASP A 147 -2.80 -9.34 1.62
N PHE A 148 -3.43 -9.47 2.78
CA PHE A 148 -3.71 -10.80 3.31
C PHE A 148 -4.67 -11.62 2.44
N GLU A 149 -5.66 -11.00 1.80
CA GLU A 149 -6.56 -11.71 0.89
C GLU A 149 -5.84 -12.22 -0.36
N GLU A 150 -4.98 -11.40 -0.97
CA GLU A 150 -4.13 -11.79 -2.10
C GLU A 150 -3.15 -12.92 -1.70
N TYR A 151 -2.64 -12.86 -0.46
CA TYR A 151 -1.82 -13.94 0.11
C TYR A 151 -2.59 -15.24 0.28
N LEU A 152 -3.87 -15.18 0.72
CA LEU A 152 -4.74 -16.35 0.79
C LEU A 152 -4.98 -16.96 -0.59
N TRP A 153 -5.26 -16.14 -1.61
CA TRP A 153 -5.38 -16.62 -2.99
C TRP A 153 -4.12 -17.33 -3.47
N ALA A 154 -2.96 -16.74 -3.19
CA ALA A 154 -1.66 -17.31 -3.55
C ALA A 154 -1.42 -18.69 -2.88
N ASN A 155 -1.93 -18.89 -1.67
CA ASN A 155 -1.89 -20.17 -0.96
C ASN A 155 -3.04 -21.13 -1.33
N GLY A 156 -3.82 -20.84 -2.36
CA GLY A 156 -4.86 -21.73 -2.89
C GLY A 156 -6.18 -21.73 -2.11
N VAL A 157 -6.39 -20.73 -1.23
CA VAL A 157 -7.68 -20.59 -0.53
C VAL A 157 -8.77 -20.25 -1.53
N GLN A 158 -9.83 -21.06 -1.56
CA GLN A 158 -10.90 -20.98 -2.53
C GLN A 158 -11.88 -19.85 -2.21
N ASP A 159 -12.48 -19.23 -3.23
CA ASP A 159 -13.52 -18.20 -3.10
C ASP A 159 -14.71 -18.64 -2.22
N LYS A 160 -15.02 -19.94 -2.20
CA LYS A 160 -16.07 -20.49 -1.31
C LYS A 160 -15.73 -20.28 0.17
N THR A 161 -14.45 -20.44 0.55
CA THR A 161 -14.00 -20.21 1.93
C THR A 161 -14.07 -18.72 2.27
N LEU A 162 -13.69 -17.84 1.35
CA LEU A 162 -13.77 -16.38 1.55
C LEU A 162 -15.22 -15.92 1.70
N LYS A 163 -16.14 -16.45 0.89
CA LYS A 163 -17.60 -16.21 1.03
C LYS A 163 -18.15 -16.69 2.37
N TYR A 164 -17.72 -17.86 2.85
CA TYR A 164 -18.07 -18.35 4.18
C TYR A 164 -17.59 -17.41 5.28
N LEU A 165 -16.33 -16.97 5.22
CA LEU A 165 -15.77 -16.01 6.17
C LEU A 165 -16.53 -14.69 6.15
N LYS A 166 -16.87 -14.19 4.96
CA LYS A 166 -17.67 -12.97 4.80
C LYS A 166 -19.03 -13.11 5.47
N THR A 167 -19.68 -14.26 5.30
CA THR A 167 -20.95 -14.55 5.96
C THR A 167 -20.81 -14.54 7.49
N CYS A 168 -19.76 -15.17 8.05
CA CYS A 168 -19.49 -15.14 9.48
C CYS A 168 -19.23 -13.72 9.99
N TYR A 169 -18.45 -12.94 9.23
CA TYR A 169 -18.16 -11.53 9.54
C TYR A 169 -19.44 -10.69 9.56
N ASP A 170 -20.28 -10.78 8.53
CA ASP A 170 -21.50 -9.97 8.42
C ASP A 170 -22.52 -10.31 9.50
N ARG A 171 -22.67 -11.60 9.83
CA ARG A 171 -23.58 -12.09 10.86
C ARG A 171 -23.02 -12.01 12.28
N LYS A 172 -21.74 -11.68 12.43
CA LYS A 172 -21.03 -11.68 13.72
C LYS A 172 -21.06 -13.08 14.39
N GLU A 173 -21.02 -14.13 13.57
CA GLU A 173 -21.03 -15.53 14.00
C GLU A 173 -19.61 -16.10 14.02
N LYS A 174 -19.37 -17.05 14.94
CA LYS A 174 -18.06 -17.72 15.05
C LYS A 174 -17.74 -18.50 13.77
N VAL A 175 -16.49 -18.40 13.35
CA VAL A 175 -15.91 -19.29 12.33
C VAL A 175 -15.72 -20.67 12.95
N SER A 176 -15.98 -21.77 12.20
CA SER A 176 -15.73 -23.12 12.71
C SER A 176 -14.27 -23.29 13.15
N ASP A 177 -14.05 -24.03 14.22
CA ASP A 177 -12.74 -24.13 14.89
C ASP A 177 -11.63 -24.56 13.93
N SER A 178 -11.89 -25.56 13.09
CA SER A 178 -10.93 -26.06 12.11
C SER A 178 -10.50 -25.00 11.08
N VAL A 179 -11.45 -24.20 10.58
CA VAL A 179 -11.18 -23.10 9.64
C VAL A 179 -10.45 -21.95 10.35
N HIS A 180 -10.89 -21.62 11.57
CA HIS A 180 -10.27 -20.59 12.40
C HIS A 180 -8.80 -20.89 12.69
N GLU A 181 -8.47 -22.11 13.14
CA GLU A 181 -7.09 -22.53 13.40
C GLU A 181 -6.22 -22.47 12.15
N THR A 182 -6.75 -22.93 11.00
CA THR A 182 -6.04 -22.90 9.74
C THR A 182 -5.74 -21.48 9.29
N LEU A 183 -6.72 -20.57 9.41
CA LEU A 183 -6.53 -19.16 9.05
C LEU A 183 -5.58 -18.43 10.00
N CYS A 184 -5.57 -18.77 11.28
CA CYS A 184 -4.58 -18.27 12.22
C CYS A 184 -3.16 -18.68 11.79
N LYS A 185 -2.94 -19.94 11.37
CA LYS A 185 -1.66 -20.41 10.86
C LYS A 185 -1.25 -19.69 9.57
N LEU A 186 -2.19 -19.47 8.64
CA LEU A 186 -1.95 -18.70 7.42
C LEU A 186 -1.63 -17.23 7.74
N PHE A 187 -2.26 -16.64 8.75
CA PHE A 187 -1.94 -15.29 9.18
C PHE A 187 -0.54 -15.20 9.80
N TYR A 188 -0.13 -16.16 10.63
CA TYR A 188 1.24 -16.24 11.13
C TYR A 188 2.27 -16.39 9.98
N SER A 189 1.97 -17.22 8.97
CA SER A 189 2.85 -17.34 7.83
C SER A 189 2.94 -16.02 7.04
N TYR A 190 1.84 -15.27 6.89
CA TYR A 190 1.83 -13.95 6.29
C TYR A 190 2.70 -12.94 7.05
N LEU A 191 2.70 -12.97 8.40
CA LEU A 191 3.56 -12.09 9.20
C LEU A 191 5.05 -12.31 8.91
N VAL A 192 5.44 -13.55 8.59
CA VAL A 192 6.84 -13.92 8.28
C VAL A 192 7.18 -13.73 6.81
N VAL A 193 6.32 -14.20 5.92
CA VAL A 193 6.55 -14.17 4.47
C VAL A 193 6.31 -12.78 3.88
N GLY A 194 5.33 -12.06 4.41
CA GLY A 194 4.90 -10.77 3.88
C GLY A 194 4.12 -10.88 2.58
N GLY A 195 4.04 -9.76 1.88
CA GLY A 195 3.32 -9.62 0.62
C GLY A 195 4.21 -9.28 -0.59
N MET A 196 5.54 -9.34 -0.47
CA MET A 196 6.42 -9.13 -1.63
C MET A 196 6.26 -10.29 -2.62
N PRO A 197 5.85 -10.05 -3.88
CA PRO A 197 5.41 -11.11 -4.81
C PRO A 197 6.43 -12.23 -5.01
N GLU A 198 7.71 -11.89 -5.20
CA GLU A 198 8.78 -12.87 -5.36
C GLU A 198 8.97 -13.71 -4.09
N THR A 199 8.93 -13.07 -2.93
CA THR A 199 9.04 -13.74 -1.62
C THR A 199 7.87 -14.71 -1.42
N VAL A 200 6.64 -14.28 -1.74
CA VAL A 200 5.45 -15.14 -1.67
C VAL A 200 5.58 -16.33 -2.64
N GLN A 201 6.07 -16.09 -3.86
CA GLN A 201 6.27 -17.17 -4.85
C GLN A 201 7.32 -18.18 -4.36
N ILE A 202 8.45 -17.70 -3.80
CA ILE A 202 9.48 -18.59 -3.22
C ILE A 202 8.88 -19.45 -2.10
N TYR A 203 8.04 -18.85 -1.24
CA TYR A 203 7.38 -19.59 -0.17
C TYR A 203 6.45 -20.68 -0.71
N ILE A 204 5.61 -20.35 -1.69
CA ILE A 204 4.67 -21.32 -2.29
C ILE A 204 5.41 -22.47 -2.97
N ASP A 205 6.47 -22.18 -3.70
CA ASP A 205 7.20 -23.17 -4.49
C ASP A 205 8.08 -24.09 -3.63
N THR A 206 8.57 -23.58 -2.48
CA THR A 206 9.61 -24.29 -1.72
C THR A 206 9.28 -24.57 -0.26
N HIS A 207 8.38 -23.80 0.35
CA HIS A 207 8.11 -23.76 1.80
C HIS A 207 9.37 -23.53 2.66
N ASP A 208 10.44 -22.99 2.07
CA ASP A 208 11.74 -22.78 2.69
C ASP A 208 11.85 -21.36 3.23
N ILE A 209 11.71 -21.21 4.55
CA ILE A 209 11.78 -19.91 5.23
C ILE A 209 13.18 -19.28 5.14
N ALA A 210 14.24 -20.05 5.04
CA ALA A 210 15.58 -19.49 4.88
C ALA A 210 15.73 -18.75 3.53
N LYS A 211 15.19 -19.32 2.45
CA LYS A 211 15.14 -18.67 1.13
C LYS A 211 14.26 -17.43 1.14
N VAL A 212 13.11 -17.49 1.83
CA VAL A 212 12.22 -16.34 2.03
C VAL A 212 12.98 -15.18 2.68
N VAL A 213 13.63 -15.42 3.81
CA VAL A 213 14.40 -14.40 4.55
C VAL A 213 15.58 -13.87 3.74
N GLN A 214 16.27 -14.73 3.00
CA GLN A 214 17.36 -14.30 2.10
C GLN A 214 16.86 -13.35 1.01
N ASN A 215 15.72 -13.64 0.38
CA ASN A 215 15.12 -12.76 -0.62
C ASN A 215 14.67 -11.42 0.00
N GLN A 216 14.01 -11.46 1.17
CA GLN A 216 13.61 -10.25 1.90
C GLN A 216 14.80 -9.33 2.24
N ARG A 217 15.92 -9.90 2.70
CA ARG A 217 17.16 -9.14 2.97
C ARG A 217 17.71 -8.51 1.69
N SER A 218 17.68 -9.23 0.58
CA SER A 218 18.08 -8.68 -0.72
C SER A 218 17.20 -7.50 -1.14
N ILE A 219 15.89 -7.57 -0.92
CA ILE A 219 14.97 -6.45 -1.20
C ILE A 219 15.27 -5.24 -0.30
N LEU A 220 15.54 -5.45 0.98
CA LEU A 220 15.93 -4.37 1.89
C LEU A 220 17.23 -3.68 1.44
N ASP A 221 18.20 -4.44 0.95
CA ASP A 221 19.45 -3.89 0.42
C ASP A 221 19.21 -3.11 -0.88
N LEU A 222 18.33 -3.58 -1.75
CA LEU A 222 17.91 -2.82 -2.94
C LEU A 222 17.25 -1.47 -2.56
N TYR A 223 16.40 -1.44 -1.53
CA TYR A 223 15.82 -0.18 -1.04
C TYR A 223 16.88 0.79 -0.53
N ARG A 224 17.92 0.29 0.18
CA ARG A 224 19.07 1.10 0.61
C ARG A 224 19.89 1.65 -0.56
N LEU A 225 20.05 0.85 -1.63
CA LEU A 225 20.70 1.28 -2.86
C LEU A 225 19.90 2.35 -3.59
N ASP A 226 18.55 2.23 -3.61
CA ASP A 226 17.68 3.25 -4.19
C ASP A 226 17.76 4.58 -3.44
N ILE A 227 17.78 4.57 -2.12
CA ILE A 227 18.05 5.76 -1.31
C ILE A 227 19.38 6.40 -1.72
N ALA A 228 20.41 5.58 -1.91
CA ALA A 228 21.72 6.06 -2.33
C ALA A 228 21.75 6.63 -3.76
N LYS A 229 20.91 6.11 -4.67
CA LYS A 229 20.84 6.54 -6.08
C LYS A 229 19.99 7.80 -6.26
N TYR A 230 18.78 7.82 -5.70
CA TYR A 230 17.75 8.80 -6.05
C TYR A 230 17.59 9.95 -5.06
N ALA A 231 17.96 9.78 -3.80
CA ALA A 231 17.89 10.87 -2.83
C ALA A 231 18.94 11.96 -3.10
N GLU A 232 18.63 13.20 -2.74
CA GLU A 232 19.59 14.30 -2.83
C GLU A 232 20.78 14.09 -1.87
N LYS A 233 21.94 14.60 -2.24
CA LYS A 233 23.20 14.36 -1.53
C LYS A 233 23.14 14.78 -0.05
N SER A 234 22.37 15.85 0.26
CA SER A 234 22.14 16.38 1.62
C SER A 234 21.25 15.47 2.49
N ASP A 235 20.38 14.65 1.86
CA ASP A 235 19.33 13.93 2.57
C ASP A 235 19.52 12.41 2.61
N LYS A 236 20.42 11.86 1.78
CA LYS A 236 20.70 10.42 1.72
C LYS A 236 20.94 9.78 3.09
N LEU A 237 21.80 10.41 3.91
CA LEU A 237 22.13 9.89 5.24
C LEU A 237 20.95 9.95 6.19
N LYS A 238 20.12 11.02 6.11
CA LYS A 238 18.93 11.17 6.94
C LYS A 238 17.88 10.12 6.55
N ILE A 239 17.58 9.99 5.25
CA ILE A 239 16.60 9.04 4.72
C ILE A 239 17.01 7.61 5.09
N LYS A 240 18.28 7.25 4.90
CA LYS A 240 18.81 5.94 5.28
C LYS A 240 18.68 5.70 6.79
N ALA A 241 19.07 6.67 7.62
CA ALA A 241 18.98 6.55 9.08
C ALA A 241 17.53 6.39 9.56
N ILE A 242 16.56 7.12 8.94
CA ILE A 242 15.14 6.93 9.20
C ILE A 242 14.71 5.51 8.84
N PHE A 243 14.99 5.08 7.61
CA PHE A 243 14.60 3.76 7.13
C PHE A 243 15.14 2.63 8.01
N ASP A 244 16.44 2.65 8.33
CA ASP A 244 17.10 1.65 9.17
C ASP A 244 16.60 1.68 10.63
N SER A 245 16.03 2.80 11.11
CA SER A 245 15.51 2.93 12.47
C SER A 245 14.07 2.46 12.63
N ILE A 246 13.30 2.27 11.55
CA ILE A 246 11.88 1.88 11.62
C ILE A 246 11.64 0.69 12.55
N PRO A 247 12.39 -0.44 12.45
CA PRO A 247 12.17 -1.60 13.29
C PRO A 247 12.32 -1.31 14.78
N ALA A 248 13.38 -0.58 15.15
CA ALA A 248 13.64 -0.20 16.53
C ALA A 248 12.56 0.75 17.10
N GLN A 249 12.12 1.71 16.27
CA GLN A 249 11.07 2.66 16.66
C GLN A 249 9.71 1.97 16.92
N LEU A 250 9.37 0.99 16.09
CA LEU A 250 8.14 0.20 16.24
C LEU A 250 8.17 -0.70 17.50
N ASN A 251 9.35 -1.11 17.94
CA ASN A 251 9.52 -1.91 19.16
C ASN A 251 9.46 -1.08 20.45
N GLU A 252 9.52 0.26 20.36
CA GLU A 252 9.35 1.10 21.55
C GLU A 252 7.89 1.07 22.06
N LYS A 253 7.71 1.25 23.38
CA LYS A 253 6.41 1.21 24.06
C LYS A 253 5.34 2.08 23.38
N ASN A 254 5.72 3.26 22.89
CA ASN A 254 4.77 4.21 22.29
C ASN A 254 4.70 4.08 20.77
N ARG A 255 5.61 3.34 20.10
CA ARG A 255 5.72 3.17 18.65
C ARG A 255 5.66 4.47 17.85
N ARG A 256 5.73 5.61 18.52
CA ARG A 256 5.78 6.93 17.93
C ARG A 256 7.20 7.21 17.45
N PHE A 257 7.35 7.69 16.23
CA PHE A 257 8.66 7.96 15.68
C PHE A 257 9.35 9.11 16.41
N LYS A 258 10.52 8.85 16.97
CA LYS A 258 11.31 9.80 17.76
C LYS A 258 12.59 10.16 17.00
N LEU A 259 12.64 11.38 16.47
CA LEU A 259 13.84 11.88 15.77
C LEU A 259 15.08 11.95 16.64
N ASN A 260 14.93 12.18 17.94
CA ASN A 260 16.05 12.27 18.88
C ASN A 260 16.86 10.97 18.99
N SER A 261 16.26 9.81 18.62
CA SER A 261 16.99 8.54 18.57
C SER A 261 17.95 8.46 17.37
N ILE A 262 17.69 9.23 16.31
CA ILE A 262 18.57 9.33 15.14
C ILE A 262 19.64 10.39 15.39
N ASN A 263 19.24 11.57 15.89
CA ASN A 263 20.12 12.67 16.19
C ASN A 263 19.51 13.53 17.32
N ALA A 264 20.25 13.72 18.41
CA ALA A 264 19.81 14.47 19.59
C ALA A 264 19.35 15.91 19.28
N SER A 265 19.90 16.54 18.22
CA SER A 265 19.54 17.89 17.76
C SER A 265 18.51 17.90 16.61
N ALA A 266 17.94 16.75 16.24
CA ALA A 266 17.01 16.64 15.13
C ALA A 266 15.69 17.38 15.43
N ARG A 267 15.24 18.18 14.45
CA ARG A 267 13.93 18.84 14.49
C ARG A 267 13.11 18.36 13.29
N HIS A 268 11.79 18.12 13.49
CA HIS A 268 10.89 17.60 12.47
C HIS A 268 10.99 18.35 11.13
N ILE A 269 10.98 19.67 11.15
CA ILE A 269 11.03 20.50 9.94
C ILE A 269 12.26 20.23 9.05
N ARG A 270 13.36 19.72 9.61
CA ARG A 270 14.58 19.40 8.85
C ARG A 270 14.57 17.98 8.27
N TYR A 271 13.63 17.16 8.66
CA TYR A 271 13.49 15.75 8.28
C TYR A 271 12.20 15.46 7.52
N GLU A 272 11.30 16.45 7.39
CA GLU A 272 10.00 16.29 6.74
C GLU A 272 10.14 15.79 5.30
N ASP A 273 11.01 16.38 4.51
CA ASP A 273 11.29 15.93 3.14
C ASP A 273 11.82 14.49 3.10
N SER A 274 12.58 14.09 4.12
CA SER A 274 13.12 12.73 4.21
C SER A 274 12.03 11.68 4.51
N PHE A 275 11.03 12.04 5.32
CA PHE A 275 9.86 11.18 5.57
C PHE A 275 8.96 11.10 4.34
N ASN A 276 8.68 12.26 3.72
CA ASN A 276 7.90 12.33 2.48
C ASN A 276 8.56 11.49 1.38
N TRP A 277 9.89 11.54 1.29
CA TRP A 277 10.65 10.73 0.35
C TRP A 277 10.39 9.23 0.52
N LEU A 278 10.44 8.71 1.75
CA LEU A 278 10.18 7.28 2.03
C LEU A 278 8.73 6.89 1.74
N ALA A 279 7.77 7.76 2.04
CA ALA A 279 6.36 7.54 1.72
C ALA A 279 6.12 7.56 0.21
N ASP A 280 6.70 8.52 -0.51
CA ASP A 280 6.61 8.66 -1.97
C ASP A 280 7.34 7.50 -2.70
N ALA A 281 8.42 6.97 -2.10
CA ALA A 281 9.06 5.75 -2.59
C ALA A 281 8.17 4.51 -2.42
N GLY A 282 7.14 4.60 -1.61
CA GLY A 282 6.27 3.49 -1.25
C GLY A 282 6.92 2.46 -0.33
N VAL A 283 8.06 2.80 0.32
CA VAL A 283 8.80 1.87 1.20
C VAL A 283 8.44 2.02 2.68
N ALA A 284 7.76 3.11 3.03
CA ALA A 284 7.26 3.34 4.38
C ALA A 284 5.85 3.92 4.37
N LEU A 285 5.08 3.64 5.42
CA LEU A 285 3.69 4.02 5.57
C LEU A 285 3.55 4.92 6.81
N PRO A 286 3.41 6.24 6.65
CA PRO A 286 3.15 7.13 7.77
C PRO A 286 1.73 6.95 8.30
N CYS A 287 1.60 6.95 9.64
CA CYS A 287 0.32 6.91 10.35
C CYS A 287 0.30 8.10 11.31
N TYR A 288 -0.57 9.08 11.05
CA TYR A 288 -0.58 10.35 11.76
C TYR A 288 -1.45 10.32 13.01
N ASN A 289 -1.03 11.05 14.05
CA ASN A 289 -1.87 11.28 15.22
C ASN A 289 -2.97 12.27 14.88
N VAL A 290 -4.18 12.00 15.38
CA VAL A 290 -5.29 12.94 15.32
C VAL A 290 -5.58 13.52 16.71
N THR A 291 -6.00 14.78 16.79
CA THR A 291 -6.38 15.42 18.08
C THR A 291 -7.77 15.00 18.51
N GLU A 292 -8.63 14.71 17.53
CA GLU A 292 -10.00 14.27 17.70
C GLU A 292 -10.25 13.07 16.78
N PRO A 293 -10.71 11.93 17.28
CA PRO A 293 -10.96 10.74 16.48
C PRO A 293 -12.34 10.79 15.80
N GLN A 294 -12.68 11.95 15.20
CA GLN A 294 -13.93 12.22 14.51
C GLN A 294 -13.68 12.66 13.07
N ALA A 295 -14.57 12.27 12.15
CA ALA A 295 -14.48 12.66 10.75
C ALA A 295 -14.74 14.18 10.56
N PRO A 296 -14.01 14.85 9.64
CA PRO A 296 -12.91 14.35 8.81
C PRO A 296 -11.57 14.28 9.58
N LEU A 297 -10.95 13.13 9.65
CA LEU A 297 -9.72 12.91 10.42
C LEU A 297 -8.55 13.78 9.96
N GLN A 298 -8.48 14.10 8.67
CA GLN A 298 -7.40 14.92 8.09
C GLN A 298 -7.36 16.33 8.69
N ILE A 299 -8.50 16.88 9.13
CA ILE A 299 -8.55 18.24 9.71
C ILE A 299 -7.85 18.26 11.08
N SER A 300 -7.90 17.15 11.81
CA SER A 300 -7.34 17.02 13.16
C SER A 300 -5.93 16.40 13.20
N GLU A 301 -5.30 16.18 12.04
CA GLU A 301 -3.96 15.59 11.94
C GLU A 301 -2.88 16.44 12.60
N LYS A 302 -2.00 15.77 13.32
CA LYS A 302 -0.71 16.29 13.80
C LYS A 302 0.44 15.66 13.04
N ARG A 303 0.84 16.25 11.93
CA ARG A 303 1.90 15.71 11.05
C ARG A 303 3.26 15.53 11.71
N ASN A 304 3.54 16.27 12.78
CA ASN A 304 4.77 16.10 13.56
C ASN A 304 4.70 14.95 14.59
N LEU A 305 3.55 14.29 14.71
CA LEU A 305 3.30 13.17 15.60
C LEU A 305 2.80 11.98 14.78
N PHE A 306 3.68 11.05 14.46
CA PHE A 306 3.34 9.92 13.62
C PHE A 306 4.08 8.66 14.05
N LYS A 307 3.55 7.53 13.62
CA LYS A 307 4.23 6.24 13.55
C LYS A 307 4.66 6.02 12.10
N LEU A 308 5.75 5.28 11.89
CA LEU A 308 6.22 4.95 10.55
C LEU A 308 6.32 3.43 10.44
N TYR A 309 5.46 2.84 9.62
CA TYR A 309 5.46 1.41 9.33
C TYR A 309 6.26 1.10 8.07
N MET A 310 6.77 -0.12 7.94
CA MET A 310 7.29 -0.60 6.66
C MET A 310 6.13 -0.95 5.72
N ASN A 311 6.35 -0.81 4.44
CA ASN A 311 5.37 -1.15 3.40
C ASN A 311 5.02 -2.65 3.35
N ASP A 312 5.85 -3.49 3.95
CA ASP A 312 5.66 -4.94 3.99
C ASP A 312 6.05 -5.52 5.35
N VAL A 313 5.17 -6.35 5.92
CA VAL A 313 5.38 -6.97 7.24
C VAL A 313 6.49 -7.99 7.23
N GLY A 314 6.68 -8.74 6.15
CA GLY A 314 7.76 -9.71 6.02
C GLY A 314 9.13 -9.04 5.97
N LEU A 315 9.24 -7.87 5.30
CA LEU A 315 10.45 -7.06 5.32
C LEU A 315 10.76 -6.54 6.73
N LEU A 316 9.74 -6.10 7.48
CA LEU A 316 9.91 -5.73 8.88
C LEU A 316 10.40 -6.92 9.70
N CYS A 317 9.77 -8.08 9.56
CA CYS A 317 10.15 -9.31 10.26
C CYS A 317 11.61 -9.68 9.96
N ALA A 318 12.03 -9.65 8.69
CA ALA A 318 13.41 -9.95 8.29
C ALA A 318 14.44 -8.94 8.81
N SER A 319 14.03 -7.70 9.07
CA SER A 319 14.90 -6.64 9.59
C SER A 319 15.07 -6.66 11.12
N CYS A 320 14.09 -7.23 11.86
CA CYS A 320 14.08 -7.24 13.33
C CYS A 320 14.52 -8.56 13.93
N MET A 321 14.39 -9.66 13.20
CA MET A 321 14.45 -11.01 13.76
C MET A 321 15.60 -11.81 13.17
N GLU A 322 16.54 -12.17 14.01
CA GLU A 322 17.55 -13.17 13.68
C GLU A 322 17.05 -14.55 14.15
N ASN A 323 16.67 -15.42 13.20
CA ASN A 323 16.30 -16.84 13.39
C ASN A 323 15.03 -17.13 14.24
N ILE A 324 14.19 -16.13 14.53
CA ILE A 324 12.97 -16.30 15.35
C ILE A 324 11.73 -16.51 14.46
N GLN A 325 11.87 -16.39 13.14
CA GLN A 325 10.75 -16.55 12.21
C GLN A 325 10.06 -17.91 12.34
N PHE A 326 10.84 -18.98 12.62
CA PHE A 326 10.28 -20.32 12.79
C PHE A 326 9.45 -20.43 14.07
N ASP A 327 9.90 -19.83 15.16
CA ASP A 327 9.14 -19.81 16.43
C ASP A 327 7.82 -19.04 16.25
N LEU A 328 7.84 -17.95 15.49
CA LEU A 328 6.63 -17.19 15.14
C LEU A 328 5.64 -18.06 14.36
N LEU A 329 6.12 -18.84 13.38
CA LEU A 329 5.28 -19.75 12.58
C LEU A 329 4.65 -20.86 13.43
N MET A 330 5.39 -21.34 14.43
CA MET A 330 4.90 -22.37 15.36
C MET A 330 3.97 -21.81 16.44
N GLY A 331 3.77 -20.50 16.48
CA GLY A 331 2.93 -19.84 17.47
C GLY A 331 3.54 -19.81 18.87
N ASN A 332 4.83 -20.09 19.02
CA ASN A 332 5.60 -20.05 20.26
C ASN A 332 6.01 -18.60 20.55
N VAL A 333 5.06 -17.73 20.91
CA VAL A 333 5.32 -16.31 20.92
C VAL A 333 5.34 -15.73 22.32
N GLU A 334 6.49 -15.75 22.94
CA GLU A 334 6.87 -14.81 24.04
C GLU A 334 7.44 -13.50 23.45
N ILE A 335 7.52 -13.39 22.12
CA ILE A 335 8.08 -12.24 21.40
C ILE A 335 7.06 -11.10 21.39
N ASN A 336 7.56 -9.87 21.46
CA ASN A 336 6.75 -8.66 21.33
C ASN A 336 6.15 -8.55 19.90
N MET A 337 5.12 -9.35 19.60
CA MET A 337 4.41 -9.37 18.31
C MET A 337 3.64 -8.09 17.99
N GLY A 338 3.45 -7.23 18.99
CA GLY A 338 2.58 -6.08 18.82
C GLY A 338 3.01 -5.15 17.68
N SER A 339 4.33 -4.96 17.45
CA SER A 339 4.84 -4.13 16.36
C SER A 339 4.64 -4.75 14.99
N ILE A 340 4.83 -6.06 14.89
CA ILE A 340 4.66 -6.84 13.64
C ILE A 340 3.18 -6.86 13.26
N LEU A 341 2.29 -7.11 14.22
CA LEU A 341 0.84 -7.07 14.00
C LEU A 341 0.38 -5.67 13.56
N GLU A 342 0.76 -4.60 14.28
CA GLU A 342 0.37 -3.25 13.85
C GLU A 342 0.88 -2.94 12.43
N ASN A 343 2.09 -3.39 12.06
CA ASN A 343 2.61 -3.19 10.70
C ASN A 343 1.80 -3.97 9.65
N ALA A 344 1.44 -5.23 9.93
CA ALA A 344 0.59 -6.02 9.04
C ALA A 344 -0.77 -5.35 8.83
N PHE A 345 -1.36 -4.81 9.89
CA PHE A 345 -2.61 -4.06 9.81
C PHE A 345 -2.44 -2.77 9.04
N ALA A 346 -1.39 -1.98 9.29
CA ALA A 346 -1.10 -0.77 8.52
C ALA A 346 -0.96 -1.05 7.02
N GLN A 347 -0.23 -2.12 6.65
CA GLN A 347 -0.07 -2.56 5.26
C GLN A 347 -1.44 -2.91 4.63
N ASN A 348 -2.25 -3.74 5.30
CA ASN A 348 -3.55 -4.17 4.79
C ASN A 348 -4.54 -2.98 4.68
N LEU A 349 -4.62 -2.13 5.69
CA LEU A 349 -5.48 -0.95 5.67
C LEU A 349 -5.08 0.00 4.55
N LYS A 350 -3.78 0.28 4.38
CA LYS A 350 -3.30 1.17 3.32
C LYS A 350 -3.55 0.62 1.93
N SER A 351 -3.31 -0.68 1.71
CA SER A 351 -3.57 -1.33 0.41
C SER A 351 -5.07 -1.39 0.07
N ASN A 352 -5.94 -1.35 1.08
CA ASN A 352 -7.38 -1.33 0.93
C ASN A 352 -7.99 0.09 1.00
N GLY A 353 -7.17 1.13 0.80
CA GLY A 353 -7.61 2.51 0.55
C GLY A 353 -7.72 3.42 1.77
N PHE A 354 -7.41 2.94 2.98
CA PHE A 354 -7.46 3.80 4.17
C PHE A 354 -6.25 4.72 4.26
N GLU A 355 -6.49 5.98 4.65
CA GLU A 355 -5.45 6.81 5.25
C GLU A 355 -5.24 6.39 6.71
N LEU A 356 -3.97 6.30 7.11
CA LEU A 356 -3.61 5.73 8.40
C LEU A 356 -3.59 6.81 9.49
N HIS A 357 -4.45 6.66 10.46
CA HIS A 357 -4.52 7.53 11.63
C HIS A 357 -4.52 6.72 12.93
N TYR A 358 -3.97 7.32 14.00
CA TYR A 358 -4.05 6.80 15.35
C TYR A 358 -4.40 7.93 16.33
N TYR A 359 -4.81 7.57 17.53
CA TYR A 359 -5.06 8.56 18.57
C TYR A 359 -4.17 8.27 19.79
N ASP A 360 -3.53 9.30 20.33
CA ASP A 360 -2.75 9.20 21.57
C ASP A 360 -2.84 10.48 22.36
N SER A 361 -3.40 10.39 23.57
CA SER A 361 -3.46 11.49 24.53
C SER A 361 -3.23 11.02 25.97
N LYS A 362 -2.78 11.92 26.83
CA LYS A 362 -2.57 11.61 28.26
C LYS A 362 -3.88 11.26 28.98
N LYS A 363 -5.02 11.80 28.54
CA LYS A 363 -6.32 11.67 29.19
C LYS A 363 -7.01 10.36 28.83
N ILE A 364 -6.99 9.99 27.57
CA ILE A 364 -7.72 8.82 27.04
C ILE A 364 -6.82 7.59 26.98
N GLY A 365 -5.57 7.76 26.60
CA GLY A 365 -4.63 6.68 26.27
C GLY A 365 -4.36 6.60 24.78
N LYS A 366 -3.85 5.45 24.32
CA LYS A 366 -3.44 5.20 22.94
C LYS A 366 -4.40 4.21 22.30
N LEU A 367 -4.96 4.58 21.14
CA LEU A 367 -5.67 3.71 20.21
C LEU A 367 -4.76 3.40 19.02
N ASP A 368 -4.73 2.15 18.57
CA ASP A 368 -3.78 1.72 17.55
C ASP A 368 -4.10 2.30 16.18
N PHE A 369 -5.39 2.27 15.78
CA PHE A 369 -5.88 2.96 14.58
C PHE A 369 -7.25 3.61 14.82
N VAL A 370 -7.48 4.69 14.09
CA VAL A 370 -8.78 5.33 13.92
C VAL A 370 -9.05 5.32 12.41
N LEU A 371 -10.11 4.64 11.98
CA LEU A 371 -10.48 4.50 10.58
C LEU A 371 -11.65 5.41 10.26
N GLN A 372 -11.60 6.08 9.12
CA GLN A 372 -12.72 6.87 8.62
C GLN A 372 -13.39 6.13 7.47
N LYS A 373 -14.71 5.97 7.54
CA LYS A 373 -15.59 5.47 6.48
C LYS A 373 -16.67 6.52 6.21
N GLY A 374 -16.54 7.24 5.11
CA GLY A 374 -17.43 8.38 4.84
C GLY A 374 -17.40 9.41 5.97
N LEU A 375 -18.54 9.64 6.62
CA LEU A 375 -18.69 10.57 7.75
C LEU A 375 -18.52 9.91 9.12
N HIS A 376 -18.28 8.61 9.18
CA HIS A 376 -18.18 7.84 10.41
C HIS A 376 -16.74 7.44 10.71
N THR A 377 -16.47 7.18 11.99
CA THR A 377 -15.17 6.66 12.43
C THR A 377 -15.33 5.35 13.19
N GLU A 378 -14.33 4.49 13.04
CA GLU A 378 -14.20 3.21 13.76
C GLU A 378 -12.93 3.23 14.59
N LEU A 379 -13.01 2.72 15.82
CA LEU A 379 -11.84 2.51 16.68
C LEU A 379 -11.31 1.09 16.49
N VAL A 380 -10.00 0.97 16.29
CA VAL A 380 -9.34 -0.33 16.11
C VAL A 380 -8.21 -0.47 17.12
N GLU A 381 -8.23 -1.55 17.86
CA GLU A 381 -7.17 -1.96 18.79
C GLU A 381 -6.69 -3.38 18.46
N ILE A 382 -5.38 -3.63 18.53
CA ILE A 382 -4.78 -4.90 18.13
C ILE A 382 -4.09 -5.52 19.36
N LYS A 383 -4.52 -6.72 19.72
CA LYS A 383 -4.01 -7.46 20.88
C LYS A 383 -3.26 -8.71 20.43
N SER A 384 -2.03 -8.86 20.90
CA SER A 384 -1.20 -10.06 20.68
C SER A 384 -1.32 -11.09 21.80
N GLY A 385 -1.73 -10.67 22.99
CA GLY A 385 -1.81 -11.53 24.20
C GLY A 385 -3.22 -12.06 24.49
N ASN A 386 -3.32 -12.84 25.58
CA ASN A 386 -4.58 -13.46 26.01
C ASN A 386 -5.54 -12.44 26.69
N ASP A 387 -5.03 -11.32 27.18
CA ASP A 387 -5.81 -10.27 27.85
C ASP A 387 -6.46 -9.29 26.86
N PHE A 388 -7.00 -9.82 25.75
CA PHE A 388 -7.54 -8.99 24.64
C PHE A 388 -8.80 -8.20 25.03
N LYS A 389 -9.51 -8.61 26.07
CA LYS A 389 -10.69 -7.88 26.61
C LYS A 389 -10.32 -6.65 27.46
N LYS A 390 -9.03 -6.39 27.71
CA LYS A 390 -8.56 -5.17 28.38
C LYS A 390 -8.19 -4.10 27.35
N HIS A 391 -9.05 -3.12 27.14
CA HIS A 391 -8.91 -2.04 26.16
C HIS A 391 -9.28 -0.67 26.73
N LEU A 392 -8.62 -0.30 27.86
CA LEU A 392 -8.94 0.90 28.64
C LEU A 392 -8.99 2.20 27.82
N ALA A 393 -8.12 2.37 26.82
CA ALA A 393 -8.12 3.57 25.99
C ALA A 393 -9.39 3.65 25.13
N MET A 394 -9.83 2.53 24.57
CA MET A 394 -11.09 2.42 23.81
C MET A 394 -12.28 2.71 24.73
N ASP A 395 -12.31 2.10 25.93
CA ASP A 395 -13.39 2.33 26.92
C ASP A 395 -13.48 3.80 27.34
N HIS A 396 -12.34 4.48 27.49
CA HIS A 396 -12.32 5.91 27.79
C HIS A 396 -12.79 6.75 26.61
N ALA A 397 -12.40 6.39 25.37
CA ALA A 397 -12.82 7.11 24.18
C ALA A 397 -14.34 7.03 23.98
N MET A 398 -14.91 5.84 24.14
CA MET A 398 -16.36 5.60 24.02
C MET A 398 -17.21 6.34 25.05
N LYS A 399 -16.61 6.78 26.16
CA LYS A 399 -17.30 7.57 27.23
C LYS A 399 -17.24 9.08 27.00
N VAL A 400 -16.60 9.56 25.93
CA VAL A 400 -16.56 10.98 25.62
C VAL A 400 -17.85 11.38 24.90
N GLU A 401 -18.71 12.13 25.56
CA GLU A 401 -20.06 12.49 25.06
C GLU A 401 -20.09 13.15 23.65
N GLN A 402 -18.99 13.79 23.24
CA GLN A 402 -18.91 14.47 21.94
C GLN A 402 -18.40 13.56 20.82
N TRP A 403 -18.02 12.32 21.12
CA TRP A 403 -17.48 11.39 20.16
C TRP A 403 -18.46 10.28 19.83
N GLU A 404 -18.72 10.11 18.55
CA GLU A 404 -19.58 9.04 18.05
C GLU A 404 -18.74 8.10 17.17
N PHE A 405 -18.83 6.81 17.43
CA PHE A 405 -18.12 5.78 16.68
C PHE A 405 -19.14 4.79 16.11
N GLU A 406 -18.99 4.47 14.82
CA GLU A 406 -19.84 3.46 14.18
C GLU A 406 -19.57 2.09 14.81
N GLN A 407 -18.31 1.76 15.05
CA GLN A 407 -17.89 0.52 15.65
C GLN A 407 -16.60 0.65 16.44
N SER A 408 -16.49 -0.09 17.54
CA SER A 408 -15.26 -0.30 18.30
C SER A 408 -14.83 -1.75 18.14
N ILE A 409 -13.61 -1.97 17.62
CA ILE A 409 -13.14 -3.27 17.18
C ILE A 409 -11.84 -3.63 17.85
N VAL A 410 -11.78 -4.83 18.41
CA VAL A 410 -10.55 -5.42 18.95
C VAL A 410 -10.16 -6.64 18.15
N PHE A 411 -9.02 -6.57 17.48
CA PHE A 411 -8.44 -7.72 16.80
C PHE A 411 -7.54 -8.53 17.73
N SER A 412 -7.73 -9.84 17.73
CA SER A 412 -6.97 -10.76 18.57
C SER A 412 -6.83 -12.13 17.90
N LYS A 413 -6.27 -13.09 18.61
CA LYS A 413 -6.25 -14.50 18.18
C LYS A 413 -7.61 -15.19 18.36
N SER A 414 -8.52 -14.63 19.15
CA SER A 414 -9.82 -15.24 19.46
C SER A 414 -10.75 -15.22 18.24
N ASN A 415 -11.76 -16.10 18.28
CA ASN A 415 -12.81 -16.14 17.28
C ASN A 415 -13.75 -14.92 17.39
N ILE A 416 -14.70 -14.76 16.44
CA ILE A 416 -15.64 -13.64 16.44
C ILE A 416 -16.51 -13.70 17.71
N GLU A 417 -16.58 -12.58 18.40
CA GLU A 417 -17.42 -12.37 19.57
C GLU A 417 -17.90 -10.91 19.60
N LYS A 418 -19.13 -10.67 20.00
CA LYS A 418 -19.63 -9.32 20.24
C LYS A 418 -20.04 -9.20 21.70
N GLU A 419 -19.49 -8.23 22.43
CA GLU A 419 -19.81 -7.94 23.81
C GLU A 419 -20.09 -6.44 23.97
N ALA A 420 -21.32 -6.10 24.34
CA ALA A 420 -21.81 -4.73 24.37
C ALA A 420 -21.55 -4.01 23.01
N ASP A 421 -20.82 -2.90 23.04
CA ASP A 421 -20.52 -2.07 21.86
C ASP A 421 -19.17 -2.42 21.21
N VAL A 422 -18.49 -3.48 21.69
CA VAL A 422 -17.19 -3.92 21.17
C VAL A 422 -17.34 -5.20 20.36
N LEU A 423 -16.78 -5.19 19.16
CA LEU A 423 -16.66 -6.35 18.30
C LEU A 423 -15.25 -6.91 18.38
N TYR A 424 -15.11 -8.16 18.81
CA TYR A 424 -13.85 -8.90 18.81
C TYR A 424 -13.75 -9.72 17.53
N LEU A 425 -12.65 -9.56 16.81
CA LEU A 425 -12.39 -10.23 15.54
C LEU A 425 -11.04 -10.95 15.56
N PRO A 426 -10.94 -12.13 14.93
CA PRO A 426 -9.63 -12.71 14.67
C PRO A 426 -8.84 -11.87 13.69
N TRP A 427 -7.51 -11.82 13.84
CA TRP A 427 -6.62 -10.96 13.03
C TRP A 427 -6.85 -11.09 11.53
N TYR A 428 -7.11 -12.31 11.05
CA TYR A 428 -7.31 -12.57 9.63
C TYR A 428 -8.58 -11.89 9.04
N MET A 429 -9.52 -11.42 9.88
CA MET A 429 -10.70 -10.67 9.42
C MET A 429 -10.36 -9.26 8.91
N ILE A 430 -9.10 -8.80 9.04
CA ILE A 430 -8.63 -7.55 8.43
C ILE A 430 -8.88 -7.53 6.90
N LEU A 431 -8.95 -8.68 6.25
CA LEU A 431 -9.23 -8.82 4.82
C LEU A 431 -10.58 -8.20 4.38
N PHE A 432 -11.52 -7.98 5.32
CA PHE A 432 -12.81 -7.34 5.04
C PHE A 432 -12.84 -5.85 5.32
N PHE A 433 -11.72 -5.28 5.75
CA PHE A 433 -11.58 -3.83 5.96
C PHE A 433 -11.12 -3.17 4.66
N MET A 434 -12.09 -2.69 3.91
CA MET A 434 -11.87 -1.95 2.67
C MET A 434 -12.59 -0.61 2.76
N GLN A 435 -11.97 0.43 2.21
CA GLN A 435 -12.60 1.74 2.07
C GLN A 435 -13.76 1.63 1.08
N GLU A 436 -14.85 2.28 1.39
CA GLU A 436 -15.98 2.39 0.46
C GLU A 436 -15.52 3.11 -0.81
N LYS A 437 -15.87 2.53 -1.95
CA LYS A 437 -15.59 3.19 -3.24
C LYS A 437 -16.60 4.31 -3.43
N GLU A 438 -16.12 5.41 -3.97
CA GLU A 438 -17.01 6.47 -4.42
C GLU A 438 -18.04 5.90 -5.42
N PRO A 439 -19.31 6.33 -5.33
CA PRO A 439 -20.33 5.88 -6.27
C PRO A 439 -19.92 6.27 -7.69
N GLU A 440 -20.06 5.36 -8.64
CA GLU A 440 -19.67 5.58 -10.05
C GLU A 440 -20.42 6.75 -10.70
N LYS A 441 -21.59 7.10 -10.19
CA LYS A 441 -22.38 8.27 -10.62
C LYS A 441 -23.01 8.94 -9.42
N MET A 442 -22.78 10.24 -9.29
CA MET A 442 -23.46 11.11 -8.33
C MET A 442 -23.98 12.31 -9.11
N ILE A 443 -25.24 12.23 -9.55
CA ILE A 443 -25.88 13.27 -10.34
C ILE A 443 -26.71 14.13 -9.40
N TYR A 444 -26.43 15.41 -9.38
CA TYR A 444 -27.24 16.42 -8.69
C TYR A 444 -27.63 17.50 -9.70
N GLU A 445 -28.93 17.60 -9.98
CA GLU A 445 -29.49 18.60 -10.87
C GLU A 445 -30.26 19.65 -10.03
N ILE A 446 -29.98 20.91 -10.29
CA ILE A 446 -30.69 22.01 -9.68
C ILE A 446 -31.92 22.34 -10.54
N ASP A 447 -33.09 22.25 -9.94
CA ASP A 447 -34.32 22.72 -10.60
C ASP A 447 -34.30 24.29 -10.67
N LEU A 448 -34.15 24.79 -11.88
CA LEU A 448 -34.16 26.26 -12.17
C LEU A 448 -35.53 26.78 -12.58
N SER A 449 -36.59 25.97 -12.49
CA SER A 449 -37.94 26.36 -12.92
C SER A 449 -38.55 27.51 -12.11
N GLY A 450 -37.92 27.89 -10.98
CA GLY A 450 -38.29 29.01 -10.15
C GLY A 450 -37.62 30.36 -10.50
N LEU A 451 -36.71 30.37 -11.50
CA LEU A 451 -36.05 31.57 -12.00
C LEU A 451 -36.73 32.05 -13.29
#